data_95609c7b3388b388e894e89bcdbb250f
#
_entry.id   95609c7b3388b388e894e89bcdbb250f
#
_cell.length_a   1.000
_cell.length_b   1.000
_cell.length_c   1.000
_cell.angle_alpha   90.00
_cell.angle_beta   90.00
_cell.angle_gamma   90.00
#
_symmetry.space_group_name_H-M   'P 1'
#
loop_
_entity.id
_entity.type
_entity.pdbx_description
1 polymer ?
#
loop_
_entity_poly.entity_id
_entity_poly.type
_entity_poly.pdbx_seq_one_letter_code
_entity_poly.pdbx_strand_id
1 'polypeptide(L)'
;MQHRTITTVALAAALALAVPTTAWASSPTGHHPTRTATTSTVTYTASDAVIPNPSRGFDHTTETHYRADGTGYTPLDAATLRGYRAEGVTQVVRVFYMEAFVQQRRLSPAWLALVQHDYDTARSAGVGVITRFAYVQGGAYPYSAPYGDADLPTVLAHIQQLTPTLRRNADVIPTLQQGFIGLWGEGYYTDHFASDPANPGVLTEADKDARRQVLQAELAALPSSRSVQVRTMQMKQDALRTPSGTAGALTPAQAHDGSAASRIGHHNDCFLASPDDFGTFLSDPLSLDQDYLAAESRYVPVGGETCAVNAPRSEYPSASAEMAKYHYSYLNLDYNKDVLATWGADGMTDAAKKLGYRFTMTSSTVTTGRTPSVAVSVRNDGWAAPYNSRPVQLVLTDGHRRVTVPVRADASSWQPGRTVTVRASLAHLPKGRWDVALALPAPERSVASNPAFAIQTANTGTWDARAGVNRLGQTVVVRR
;
A
#
# COMPACT_ATOMS: atom_id res chain seq x y z
N MET A 1 30.52 42.28 42.29
CA MET A 1 30.30 41.98 43.74
C MET A 1 30.29 40.47 43.80
N GLN A 2 31.42 39.83 43.98
CA GLN A 2 32.13 39.48 45.24
C GLN A 2 31.20 38.84 46.28
N HIS A 3 31.31 37.57 46.56
CA HIS A 3 32.00 36.88 47.68
C HIS A 3 31.37 35.49 47.79
N ARG A 4 31.93 34.43 48.22
CA ARG A 4 33.22 33.91 48.70
C ARG A 4 32.94 32.46 49.16
N THR A 5 33.85 31.62 48.88
CA THR A 5 34.12 30.25 49.36
C THR A 5 34.19 30.13 50.88
N ILE A 6 33.74 28.96 51.42
CA ILE A 6 34.32 28.42 52.68
C ILE A 6 34.38 26.88 52.54
N THR A 7 35.61 26.39 52.64
CA THR A 7 36.01 24.99 52.78
C THR A 7 36.11 24.66 54.28
N THR A 8 35.64 23.50 54.72
CA THR A 8 35.95 22.99 56.06
C THR A 8 36.42 21.53 55.97
N VAL A 9 37.67 21.31 56.34
CA VAL A 9 38.31 20.02 56.51
C VAL A 9 38.10 19.59 57.99
N ALA A 10 37.65 18.35 58.17
CA ALA A 10 37.68 17.74 59.51
C ALA A 10 38.45 16.39 59.48
N LEU A 11 39.52 16.36 60.18
CA LEU A 11 40.39 15.21 60.50
C LEU A 11 39.78 14.45 61.67
N ALA A 12 39.65 13.13 61.62
CA ALA A 12 39.38 12.34 62.81
C ALA A 12 40.16 11.01 62.78
N ALA A 13 40.79 10.74 63.90
CA ALA A 13 41.81 9.77 64.14
C ALA A 13 41.31 8.33 64.27
N ALA A 14 42.21 7.40 63.96
CA ALA A 14 42.07 5.95 64.09
C ALA A 14 42.15 5.49 65.55
N LEU A 15 41.24 4.61 65.97
CA LEU A 15 41.42 3.69 67.10
C LEU A 15 41.31 2.24 66.60
N ALA A 16 42.38 1.49 66.72
CA ALA A 16 42.42 0.07 66.43
C ALA A 16 41.93 -0.73 67.67
N LEU A 17 40.86 -1.53 67.46
CA LEU A 17 40.44 -2.58 68.38
C LEU A 17 40.57 -3.93 67.66
N ALA A 18 41.46 -4.78 68.20
CA ALA A 18 41.66 -6.16 67.76
C ALA A 18 40.50 -7.05 68.25
N VAL A 19 39.88 -7.79 67.38
CA VAL A 19 38.89 -8.83 67.70
C VAL A 19 39.34 -10.14 67.04
N PRO A 20 39.21 -11.30 67.67
CA PRO A 20 39.82 -12.56 67.21
C PRO A 20 39.01 -13.13 66.00
N THR A 21 39.78 -13.58 65.03
CA THR A 21 39.24 -14.26 63.82
C THR A 21 38.82 -15.70 64.14
N THR A 22 37.51 -15.94 64.15
CA THR A 22 36.98 -17.29 63.97
C THR A 22 36.88 -17.57 62.45
N ALA A 23 37.66 -18.54 61.97
CA ALA A 23 37.60 -19.01 60.58
C ALA A 23 36.29 -19.76 60.36
N TRP A 24 35.41 -19.15 59.63
CA TRP A 24 34.26 -19.84 59.00
C TRP A 24 34.73 -20.44 57.71
N ALA A 25 34.59 -21.77 57.59
CA ALA A 25 34.81 -22.49 56.37
C ALA A 25 33.78 -21.99 55.31
N SER A 26 34.27 -21.32 54.26
CA SER A 26 33.48 -20.94 53.12
C SER A 26 33.11 -22.19 52.32
N SER A 27 31.82 -22.54 52.32
CA SER A 27 31.25 -23.49 51.37
C SER A 27 31.53 -23.04 49.94
N PRO A 28 31.89 -23.94 49.01
CA PRO A 28 32.11 -23.55 47.62
C PRO A 28 30.78 -23.05 47.07
N THR A 29 30.66 -21.75 46.79
CA THR A 29 29.58 -21.18 45.99
C THR A 29 29.69 -21.82 44.62
N GLY A 30 28.73 -22.71 44.31
CA GLY A 30 28.63 -23.29 43.00
C GLY A 30 28.53 -22.20 41.95
N HIS A 31 29.59 -22.03 41.17
CA HIS A 31 29.56 -21.22 39.96
C HIS A 31 28.57 -21.87 39.00
N HIS A 32 27.34 -21.38 38.99
CA HIS A 32 26.47 -21.64 37.83
C HIS A 32 27.12 -20.97 36.63
N PRO A 33 27.54 -21.71 35.61
CA PRO A 33 28.16 -21.10 34.44
C PRO A 33 27.14 -20.12 33.83
N THR A 34 27.50 -18.84 33.88
CA THR A 34 26.75 -17.80 33.16
C THR A 34 26.81 -18.16 31.71
N ARG A 35 25.70 -18.70 31.21
CA ARG A 35 25.57 -19.07 29.79
C ARG A 35 25.70 -17.83 28.94
N THR A 36 26.81 -17.71 28.25
CA THR A 36 27.12 -16.62 27.32
C THR A 36 26.07 -16.65 26.21
N ALA A 37 25.44 -15.51 25.89
CA ALA A 37 24.58 -15.36 24.73
C ALA A 37 25.43 -15.57 23.46
N THR A 38 24.98 -16.44 22.56
CA THR A 38 25.63 -16.66 21.28
C THR A 38 24.81 -15.96 20.20
N THR A 39 25.49 -15.21 19.34
CA THR A 39 24.88 -14.48 18.23
C THR A 39 25.34 -15.09 16.91
N SER A 40 24.41 -15.31 15.99
CA SER A 40 24.66 -15.76 14.61
C SER A 40 24.01 -14.76 13.65
N THR A 41 24.78 -14.29 12.68
CA THR A 41 24.28 -13.35 11.63
C THR A 41 24.41 -14.01 10.26
N VAL A 42 23.37 -13.84 9.44
CA VAL A 42 23.32 -14.26 8.04
C VAL A 42 23.03 -13.03 7.18
N THR A 43 23.70 -12.91 6.05
CA THR A 43 23.42 -11.93 4.99
C THR A 43 22.74 -12.62 3.81
N TYR A 44 21.95 -11.89 3.05
CA TYR A 44 21.13 -12.44 1.98
C TYR A 44 21.50 -11.84 0.64
N THR A 45 21.56 -12.70 -0.39
CA THR A 45 21.76 -12.25 -1.78
C THR A 45 20.45 -11.69 -2.31
N ALA A 46 20.49 -10.49 -2.87
CA ALA A 46 19.36 -9.91 -3.58
C ALA A 46 19.05 -10.71 -4.85
N SER A 47 17.78 -10.78 -5.20
CA SER A 47 17.28 -11.34 -6.45
C SER A 47 16.98 -10.23 -7.43
N ASP A 48 17.26 -10.44 -8.71
CA ASP A 48 16.90 -9.51 -9.78
C ASP A 48 15.57 -9.87 -10.48
N ALA A 49 14.87 -10.88 -10.01
CA ALA A 49 13.59 -11.29 -10.57
C ALA A 49 12.48 -10.26 -10.34
N VAL A 50 11.53 -10.15 -11.26
CA VAL A 50 10.23 -9.54 -11.03
C VAL A 50 9.44 -10.46 -10.09
N ILE A 51 8.92 -9.91 -9.00
CA ILE A 51 8.23 -10.68 -7.96
C ILE A 51 6.75 -10.31 -7.94
N PRO A 52 5.83 -11.28 -8.10
CA PRO A 52 4.39 -11.04 -8.14
C PRO A 52 3.82 -10.76 -6.74
N ASN A 53 4.23 -9.68 -6.13
CA ASN A 53 3.75 -9.24 -4.82
C ASN A 53 2.42 -8.47 -4.93
N PRO A 54 1.53 -8.57 -3.92
CA PRO A 54 0.21 -7.94 -3.96
C PRO A 54 0.29 -6.40 -3.92
N SER A 55 -0.71 -5.74 -4.52
CA SER A 55 -0.94 -4.29 -4.43
C SER A 55 0.25 -3.44 -4.91
N ARG A 56 0.90 -3.84 -6.00
CA ARG A 56 2.03 -3.14 -6.63
C ARG A 56 2.29 -3.62 -8.05
N GLY A 57 3.14 -2.88 -8.77
CA GLY A 57 3.63 -3.30 -10.08
C GLY A 57 2.72 -2.85 -11.21
N PHE A 58 2.85 -3.47 -12.35
CA PHE A 58 1.90 -3.23 -13.43
C PHE A 58 0.52 -3.81 -13.11
N ASP A 59 -0.51 -3.30 -13.78
CA ASP A 59 -1.87 -3.83 -13.76
C ASP A 59 -2.43 -3.93 -15.17
N HIS A 60 -3.46 -4.75 -15.33
CA HIS A 60 -4.30 -4.79 -16.52
C HIS A 60 -5.62 -4.07 -16.25
N THR A 61 -6.13 -3.36 -17.23
CA THR A 61 -7.48 -2.79 -17.16
C THR A 61 -8.50 -3.77 -17.76
N THR A 62 -9.60 -3.93 -17.03
CA THR A 62 -10.74 -4.73 -17.44
C THR A 62 -12.03 -3.92 -17.27
N GLU A 63 -12.90 -3.97 -18.24
CA GLU A 63 -14.16 -3.24 -18.26
C GLU A 63 -15.35 -4.18 -18.37
N THR A 64 -16.47 -3.77 -17.83
CA THR A 64 -17.75 -4.46 -18.00
C THR A 64 -18.89 -3.47 -18.01
N HIS A 65 -19.87 -3.73 -18.86
CA HIS A 65 -21.01 -2.86 -19.07
C HIS A 65 -22.27 -3.56 -18.61
N TYR A 66 -23.15 -2.86 -17.91
CA TYR A 66 -24.46 -3.40 -17.56
C TYR A 66 -25.53 -2.48 -18.12
N ARG A 67 -26.09 -2.90 -19.27
CA ARG A 67 -27.07 -2.14 -20.04
C ARG A 67 -28.49 -2.40 -19.57
N ALA A 68 -29.41 -1.55 -19.99
CA ALA A 68 -30.81 -1.63 -19.59
C ALA A 68 -31.51 -2.93 -20.01
N ASP A 69 -31.05 -3.56 -21.07
CA ASP A 69 -31.51 -4.88 -21.54
C ASP A 69 -30.83 -6.06 -20.80
N GLY A 70 -29.99 -5.79 -19.83
CA GLY A 70 -29.23 -6.77 -19.04
C GLY A 70 -28.01 -7.35 -19.75
N THR A 71 -27.64 -6.83 -20.93
CA THR A 71 -26.46 -7.28 -21.69
C THR A 71 -25.20 -6.55 -21.30
N GLY A 72 -24.07 -6.99 -21.82
CA GLY A 72 -22.76 -6.32 -21.77
C GLY A 72 -21.90 -6.67 -20.56
N TYR A 73 -22.42 -7.39 -19.55
CA TYR A 73 -21.59 -7.81 -18.43
C TYR A 73 -20.70 -8.99 -18.83
N THR A 74 -19.40 -8.75 -18.78
CA THR A 74 -18.37 -9.78 -18.98
C THR A 74 -17.71 -10.06 -17.63
N PRO A 75 -17.96 -11.22 -16.98
CA PRO A 75 -17.35 -11.56 -15.72
C PRO A 75 -15.82 -11.68 -15.82
N LEU A 76 -15.13 -11.44 -14.72
CA LEU A 76 -13.71 -11.80 -14.62
C LEU A 76 -13.52 -13.31 -14.77
N ASP A 77 -12.49 -13.70 -15.52
CA ASP A 77 -12.13 -15.11 -15.70
C ASP A 77 -10.92 -15.49 -14.85
N ALA A 78 -11.06 -16.53 -14.03
CA ALA A 78 -10.03 -16.96 -13.12
C ALA A 78 -8.77 -17.52 -13.81
N ALA A 79 -8.89 -18.08 -15.02
CA ALA A 79 -7.74 -18.58 -15.79
C ALA A 79 -6.92 -17.38 -16.32
N THR A 80 -7.58 -16.38 -16.86
CA THR A 80 -6.97 -15.13 -17.31
C THR A 80 -6.23 -14.43 -16.17
N LEU A 81 -6.87 -14.27 -15.01
CA LEU A 81 -6.24 -13.64 -13.84
C LEU A 81 -5.02 -14.42 -13.32
N ARG A 82 -5.07 -15.75 -13.35
CA ARG A 82 -3.89 -16.58 -13.04
C ARG A 82 -2.79 -16.44 -14.09
N GLY A 83 -3.14 -16.24 -15.36
CA GLY A 83 -2.20 -15.91 -16.44
C GLY A 83 -1.46 -14.59 -16.14
N TYR A 84 -2.18 -13.53 -15.84
CA TYR A 84 -1.60 -12.23 -15.43
C TYR A 84 -0.64 -12.38 -14.24
N ARG A 85 -1.04 -13.16 -13.24
CA ARG A 85 -0.18 -13.41 -12.09
C ARG A 85 1.10 -14.18 -12.47
N ALA A 86 1.06 -15.09 -13.41
CA ALA A 86 2.24 -15.80 -13.91
C ALA A 86 3.21 -14.85 -14.65
N GLU A 87 2.71 -13.78 -15.25
CA GLU A 87 3.48 -12.69 -15.88
C GLU A 87 4.02 -11.67 -14.88
N GLY A 88 3.67 -11.80 -13.59
CA GLY A 88 4.08 -10.88 -12.54
C GLY A 88 3.06 -9.79 -12.18
N VAL A 89 1.89 -9.77 -12.83
CA VAL A 89 0.81 -8.82 -12.59
C VAL A 89 -0.17 -9.39 -11.56
N THR A 90 -0.36 -8.70 -10.44
CA THR A 90 -1.12 -9.20 -9.28
C THR A 90 -2.36 -8.39 -8.97
N GLN A 91 -2.72 -7.47 -9.83
CA GLN A 91 -3.89 -6.61 -9.68
C GLN A 91 -4.44 -6.23 -11.05
N VAL A 92 -5.72 -5.92 -11.08
CA VAL A 92 -6.41 -5.38 -12.24
C VAL A 92 -7.17 -4.12 -11.83
N VAL A 93 -7.24 -3.12 -12.72
CA VAL A 93 -8.26 -2.09 -12.66
C VAL A 93 -9.54 -2.69 -13.22
N ARG A 94 -10.63 -2.61 -12.48
CA ARG A 94 -11.94 -3.10 -12.92
C ARG A 94 -12.93 -1.94 -12.96
N VAL A 95 -13.31 -1.53 -14.16
CA VAL A 95 -14.33 -0.51 -14.37
C VAL A 95 -15.68 -1.17 -14.58
N PHE A 96 -16.62 -0.87 -13.68
CA PHE A 96 -18.01 -1.31 -13.77
C PHE A 96 -18.86 -0.18 -14.33
N TYR A 97 -19.21 -0.25 -15.62
CA TYR A 97 -20.14 0.70 -16.23
C TYR A 97 -21.57 0.32 -15.90
N MET A 98 -22.24 1.21 -15.18
CA MET A 98 -23.57 1.03 -14.58
C MET A 98 -24.66 1.71 -15.43
N GLU A 99 -24.59 1.58 -16.74
CA GLU A 99 -25.44 2.28 -17.74
C GLU A 99 -26.94 2.10 -17.45
N ALA A 100 -27.36 0.90 -17.05
CA ALA A 100 -28.76 0.60 -16.71
C ALA A 100 -29.32 1.44 -15.56
N PHE A 101 -28.46 2.01 -14.71
CA PHE A 101 -28.87 2.62 -13.44
C PHE A 101 -28.78 4.15 -13.42
N VAL A 102 -28.40 4.78 -14.53
CA VAL A 102 -28.26 6.26 -14.62
C VAL A 102 -29.51 6.99 -14.10
N GLN A 103 -30.70 6.49 -14.46
CA GLN A 103 -31.99 7.06 -14.07
C GLN A 103 -32.71 6.25 -12.98
N GLN A 104 -32.03 5.31 -12.32
CA GLN A 104 -32.63 4.39 -11.36
C GLN A 104 -31.84 4.38 -10.06
N ARG A 105 -32.44 4.85 -8.98
CA ARG A 105 -31.77 4.86 -7.66
C ARG A 105 -31.55 3.48 -7.05
N ARG A 106 -32.13 2.42 -7.62
CA ARG A 106 -32.04 1.07 -7.08
C ARG A 106 -31.20 0.19 -7.98
N LEU A 107 -30.14 -0.38 -7.44
CA LEU A 107 -29.34 -1.41 -8.07
C LEU A 107 -30.08 -2.75 -8.05
N SER A 108 -29.99 -3.52 -9.13
CA SER A 108 -30.60 -4.85 -9.17
C SER A 108 -29.81 -5.85 -8.34
N PRO A 109 -30.48 -6.77 -7.59
CA PRO A 109 -29.79 -7.84 -6.90
C PRO A 109 -28.96 -8.73 -7.82
N ALA A 110 -29.40 -8.92 -9.06
CA ALA A 110 -28.68 -9.70 -10.06
C ALA A 110 -27.34 -9.06 -10.42
N TRP A 111 -27.30 -7.74 -10.65
CA TRP A 111 -26.05 -7.02 -10.91
C TRP A 111 -25.11 -7.04 -9.70
N LEU A 112 -25.62 -6.83 -8.48
CA LEU A 112 -24.80 -6.91 -7.26
C LEU A 112 -24.19 -8.30 -7.07
N ALA A 113 -24.89 -9.36 -7.49
CA ALA A 113 -24.37 -10.73 -7.48
C ALA A 113 -23.24 -10.93 -8.51
N LEU A 114 -23.32 -10.31 -9.69
CA LEU A 114 -22.25 -10.32 -10.68
C LEU A 114 -21.00 -9.60 -10.18
N VAL A 115 -21.15 -8.44 -9.56
CA VAL A 115 -20.04 -7.70 -8.93
C VAL A 115 -19.39 -8.53 -7.83
N GLN A 116 -20.20 -9.21 -6.98
CA GLN A 116 -19.66 -10.10 -5.95
C GLN A 116 -18.90 -11.28 -6.56
N HIS A 117 -19.40 -11.85 -7.65
CA HIS A 117 -18.74 -12.95 -8.36
C HIS A 117 -17.36 -12.55 -8.87
N ASP A 118 -17.19 -11.34 -9.42
CA ASP A 118 -15.88 -10.83 -9.86
C ASP A 118 -14.87 -10.76 -8.71
N TYR A 119 -15.28 -10.26 -7.52
CA TYR A 119 -14.40 -10.26 -6.35
C TYR A 119 -14.04 -11.67 -5.85
N ASP A 120 -14.99 -12.61 -5.90
CA ASP A 120 -14.74 -14.00 -5.50
C ASP A 120 -13.77 -14.68 -6.49
N THR A 121 -13.92 -14.40 -7.79
CA THR A 121 -13.02 -14.85 -8.84
C THR A 121 -11.60 -14.31 -8.64
N ALA A 122 -11.45 -13.02 -8.40
CA ALA A 122 -10.15 -12.40 -8.15
C ALA A 122 -9.49 -12.96 -6.88
N ARG A 123 -10.25 -13.15 -5.80
CA ARG A 123 -9.77 -13.77 -4.56
C ARG A 123 -9.24 -15.17 -4.80
N SER A 124 -9.97 -15.99 -5.58
CA SER A 124 -9.55 -17.35 -5.92
C SER A 124 -8.29 -17.39 -6.79
N ALA A 125 -8.09 -16.40 -7.64
CA ALA A 125 -6.92 -16.26 -8.50
C ALA A 125 -5.70 -15.64 -7.78
N GLY A 126 -5.88 -15.06 -6.59
CA GLY A 126 -4.82 -14.35 -5.86
C GLY A 126 -4.47 -13.00 -6.46
N VAL A 127 -5.47 -12.29 -7.02
CA VAL A 127 -5.33 -10.99 -7.70
C VAL A 127 -6.18 -9.93 -6.98
N GLY A 128 -5.64 -8.73 -6.81
CA GLY A 128 -6.36 -7.57 -6.29
C GLY A 128 -7.19 -6.88 -7.37
N VAL A 129 -8.26 -6.20 -6.96
CA VAL A 129 -9.17 -5.46 -7.85
C VAL A 129 -9.17 -3.99 -7.43
N ILE A 130 -8.46 -3.14 -8.16
CA ILE A 130 -8.61 -1.69 -8.08
C ILE A 130 -9.96 -1.38 -8.72
N THR A 131 -10.90 -0.94 -7.93
CA THR A 131 -12.31 -0.85 -8.32
C THR A 131 -12.67 0.56 -8.75
N ARG A 132 -13.36 0.72 -9.88
CA ARG A 132 -13.97 1.98 -10.32
C ARG A 132 -15.40 1.69 -10.81
N PHE A 133 -16.37 2.48 -10.36
CA PHE A 133 -17.74 2.47 -10.86
C PHE A 133 -17.98 3.71 -11.71
N ALA A 134 -18.52 3.55 -12.91
CA ALA A 134 -18.84 4.65 -13.79
C ALA A 134 -20.21 4.44 -14.42
N TYR A 135 -20.84 5.49 -14.92
CA TYR A 135 -22.10 5.35 -15.65
C TYR A 135 -21.87 5.32 -17.16
N VAL A 136 -20.88 6.06 -17.63
CA VAL A 136 -20.69 6.32 -19.06
C VAL A 136 -19.24 6.13 -19.46
N GLN A 137 -19.03 5.42 -20.55
CA GLN A 137 -17.77 5.39 -21.25
C GLN A 137 -17.72 6.55 -22.24
N GLY A 138 -16.59 7.25 -22.34
CA GLY A 138 -16.40 8.32 -23.32
C GLY A 138 -16.35 7.78 -24.76
N GLY A 139 -16.84 8.58 -25.69
CA GLY A 139 -16.69 8.36 -27.11
C GLY A 139 -15.42 8.99 -27.69
N ALA A 140 -15.47 9.39 -28.97
CA ALA A 140 -14.39 10.11 -29.62
C ALA A 140 -14.35 11.59 -29.19
N TYR A 141 -13.15 12.12 -28.96
CA TYR A 141 -12.95 13.55 -28.72
C TYR A 141 -13.26 14.36 -30.00
N PRO A 142 -13.81 15.60 -29.93
CA PRO A 142 -14.20 16.31 -28.70
C PRO A 142 -15.52 15.80 -28.08
N TYR A 143 -15.53 15.75 -26.74
CA TYR A 143 -16.74 15.33 -26.00
C TYR A 143 -17.71 16.49 -25.89
N SER A 144 -19.02 16.21 -25.96
CA SER A 144 -20.07 17.21 -25.86
C SER A 144 -21.21 16.76 -24.96
N ALA A 145 -21.79 17.68 -24.22
CA ALA A 145 -22.96 17.42 -23.38
C ALA A 145 -24.20 17.11 -24.27
N PRO A 146 -25.19 16.31 -23.79
CA PRO A 146 -25.17 15.66 -22.48
C PRO A 146 -24.20 14.47 -22.40
N TYR A 147 -23.49 14.35 -21.27
CA TYR A 147 -22.51 13.27 -21.05
C TYR A 147 -23.16 12.01 -20.51
N GLY A 148 -24.28 12.12 -19.80
CA GLY A 148 -25.13 11.00 -19.40
C GLY A 148 -24.77 10.36 -18.06
N ASP A 149 -24.05 11.01 -17.16
CA ASP A 149 -23.84 10.55 -15.80
C ASP A 149 -25.09 10.76 -14.91
N ALA A 150 -25.12 10.17 -13.71
CA ALA A 150 -26.28 10.23 -12.82
C ALA A 150 -26.20 11.43 -11.87
N ASP A 151 -27.37 11.89 -11.37
CA ASP A 151 -27.47 12.97 -10.40
C ASP A 151 -26.93 12.57 -8.99
N LEU A 152 -26.58 13.54 -8.17
CA LEU A 152 -26.03 13.32 -6.82
C LEU A 152 -26.90 12.40 -5.95
N PRO A 153 -28.24 12.55 -5.85
CA PRO A 153 -29.07 11.64 -5.07
C PRO A 153 -29.01 10.18 -5.54
N THR A 154 -28.90 9.95 -6.85
CA THR A 154 -28.76 8.63 -7.45
C THR A 154 -27.39 8.02 -7.14
N VAL A 155 -26.31 8.80 -7.31
CA VAL A 155 -24.95 8.39 -6.96
C VAL A 155 -24.86 7.97 -5.48
N LEU A 156 -25.35 8.80 -4.55
CA LEU A 156 -25.32 8.51 -3.12
C LEU A 156 -26.12 7.25 -2.76
N ALA A 157 -27.29 7.04 -3.41
CA ALA A 157 -28.09 5.83 -3.22
C ALA A 157 -27.36 4.57 -3.72
N HIS A 158 -26.62 4.65 -4.82
CA HIS A 158 -25.82 3.53 -5.33
C HIS A 158 -24.63 3.20 -4.42
N ILE A 159 -23.87 4.20 -3.96
CA ILE A 159 -22.76 3.98 -3.02
C ILE A 159 -23.26 3.32 -1.74
N GLN A 160 -24.42 3.76 -1.22
CA GLN A 160 -25.02 3.15 -0.04
C GLN A 160 -25.32 1.65 -0.26
N GLN A 161 -25.86 1.29 -1.42
CA GLN A 161 -26.21 -0.09 -1.76
C GLN A 161 -24.97 -0.96 -2.05
N LEU A 162 -23.89 -0.36 -2.57
CA LEU A 162 -22.61 -1.04 -2.77
C LEU A 162 -21.83 -1.26 -1.46
N THR A 163 -22.10 -0.49 -0.42
CA THR A 163 -21.35 -0.53 0.85
C THR A 163 -21.17 -1.95 1.43
N PRO A 164 -22.21 -2.82 1.52
CA PRO A 164 -22.03 -4.18 2.04
C PRO A 164 -21.05 -5.01 1.19
N THR A 165 -21.10 -4.86 -0.14
CA THR A 165 -20.23 -5.57 -1.07
C THR A 165 -18.80 -5.07 -0.96
N LEU A 166 -18.57 -3.75 -0.95
CA LEU A 166 -17.24 -3.16 -0.79
C LEU A 166 -16.55 -3.56 0.53
N ARG A 167 -17.29 -3.51 1.64
CA ARG A 167 -16.75 -3.91 2.95
C ARG A 167 -16.43 -5.39 3.03
N ARG A 168 -17.28 -6.25 2.46
CA ARG A 168 -17.06 -7.71 2.43
C ARG A 168 -15.81 -8.09 1.66
N ASN A 169 -15.50 -7.35 0.58
CA ASN A 169 -14.43 -7.65 -0.35
C ASN A 169 -13.19 -6.76 -0.18
N ALA A 170 -13.07 -6.05 0.96
CA ALA A 170 -11.90 -5.22 1.25
C ALA A 170 -10.57 -5.99 1.22
N ASP A 171 -10.60 -7.31 1.38
CA ASP A 171 -9.44 -8.19 1.31
C ASP A 171 -8.83 -8.29 -0.10
N VAL A 172 -9.63 -8.07 -1.14
CA VAL A 172 -9.19 -8.07 -2.54
C VAL A 172 -9.31 -6.71 -3.22
N ILE A 173 -9.84 -5.71 -2.53
CA ILE A 173 -9.88 -4.31 -3.01
C ILE A 173 -8.71 -3.55 -2.39
N PRO A 174 -7.57 -3.40 -3.07
CA PRO A 174 -6.44 -2.65 -2.53
C PRO A 174 -6.75 -1.16 -2.39
N THR A 175 -7.48 -0.58 -3.34
CA THR A 175 -7.98 0.80 -3.34
C THR A 175 -9.18 0.91 -4.26
N LEU A 176 -10.00 1.95 -4.05
CA LEU A 176 -11.06 2.34 -4.98
C LEU A 176 -10.60 3.60 -5.70
N GLN A 177 -10.75 3.66 -7.01
CA GLN A 177 -10.64 4.93 -7.73
C GLN A 177 -12.00 5.63 -7.69
N GLN A 178 -12.00 6.91 -7.35
CA GLN A 178 -13.22 7.69 -7.35
C GLN A 178 -13.88 7.58 -8.72
N GLY A 179 -15.13 7.13 -8.69
CA GLY A 179 -15.93 6.92 -9.89
C GLY A 179 -17.17 7.82 -9.90
N PHE A 180 -18.20 7.35 -10.60
CA PHE A 180 -19.56 7.91 -10.67
C PHE A 180 -19.69 9.26 -11.35
N ILE A 181 -18.69 10.12 -11.37
CA ILE A 181 -18.80 11.49 -11.88
C ILE A 181 -18.18 11.57 -13.27
N GLY A 182 -18.99 11.90 -14.25
CA GLY A 182 -18.57 12.16 -15.63
C GLY A 182 -18.15 10.92 -16.42
N LEU A 183 -17.54 11.17 -17.57
CA LEU A 183 -17.02 10.11 -18.43
C LEU A 183 -15.96 9.28 -17.70
N TRP A 184 -16.02 7.95 -17.85
CA TRP A 184 -15.15 6.97 -17.19
C TRP A 184 -15.14 7.05 -15.64
N GLY A 185 -15.93 7.96 -15.04
CA GLY A 185 -15.88 8.24 -13.61
C GLY A 185 -14.67 9.06 -13.16
N GLU A 186 -14.06 9.84 -14.05
CA GLU A 186 -12.82 10.58 -13.77
C GLU A 186 -13.06 12.01 -13.24
N GLY A 187 -14.32 12.40 -13.06
CA GLY A 187 -14.67 13.71 -12.54
C GLY A 187 -14.69 14.81 -13.59
N TYR A 188 -14.44 14.49 -14.86
CA TYR A 188 -14.53 15.38 -16.02
C TYR A 188 -15.74 15.06 -16.88
N TYR A 189 -16.22 16.04 -17.68
CA TYR A 189 -17.30 15.85 -18.66
C TYR A 189 -18.56 15.27 -17.97
N THR A 190 -19.17 16.06 -17.10
CA THR A 190 -20.31 15.68 -16.26
C THR A 190 -21.50 16.62 -16.48
N ASP A 191 -22.74 16.06 -16.44
CA ASP A 191 -23.95 16.85 -16.53
C ASP A 191 -24.43 17.40 -15.18
N HIS A 192 -23.96 16.83 -14.06
CA HIS A 192 -24.53 17.05 -12.73
C HIS A 192 -23.56 17.60 -11.68
N PHE A 193 -22.25 17.61 -11.97
CA PHE A 193 -21.22 17.97 -10.99
C PHE A 193 -20.31 19.11 -11.46
N ALA A 194 -20.73 19.81 -12.50
CA ALA A 194 -20.18 21.08 -12.95
C ALA A 194 -21.35 21.95 -13.39
N SER A 195 -21.40 23.20 -12.94
CA SER A 195 -22.48 24.13 -13.29
C SER A 195 -22.44 24.55 -14.75
N ASP A 196 -21.29 24.41 -15.39
CA ASP A 196 -21.12 24.57 -16.83
C ASP A 196 -20.55 23.28 -17.42
N PRO A 197 -21.41 22.39 -17.96
CA PRO A 197 -20.95 21.15 -18.59
C PRO A 197 -19.99 21.36 -19.78
N ALA A 198 -20.02 22.51 -20.44
CA ALA A 198 -19.08 22.85 -21.51
C ALA A 198 -17.69 23.23 -21.00
N ASN A 199 -17.59 23.60 -19.70
CA ASN A 199 -16.33 23.91 -19.02
C ASN A 199 -16.17 23.09 -17.73
N PRO A 200 -16.03 21.76 -17.84
CA PRO A 200 -16.06 20.85 -16.70
C PRO A 200 -14.92 21.05 -15.69
N GLY A 201 -13.87 21.82 -16.06
CA GLY A 201 -12.79 22.23 -15.17
C GLY A 201 -13.11 23.46 -14.30
N VAL A 202 -14.22 24.17 -14.57
CA VAL A 202 -14.66 25.34 -13.82
C VAL A 202 -15.76 24.93 -12.83
N LEU A 203 -15.44 24.91 -11.54
CA LEU A 203 -16.33 24.42 -10.49
C LEU A 203 -16.76 25.58 -9.56
N THR A 204 -18.06 25.67 -9.31
CA THR A 204 -18.61 26.49 -8.23
C THR A 204 -18.46 25.81 -6.88
N GLU A 205 -18.67 26.54 -5.77
CA GLU A 205 -18.65 25.93 -4.42
C GLU A 205 -19.76 24.87 -4.26
N ALA A 206 -20.90 25.01 -4.94
CA ALA A 206 -21.95 24.00 -4.96
C ALA A 206 -21.50 22.72 -5.65
N ASP A 207 -20.79 22.82 -6.79
CA ASP A 207 -20.22 21.66 -7.50
C ASP A 207 -19.17 20.96 -6.62
N LYS A 208 -18.29 21.72 -5.96
CA LYS A 208 -17.30 21.18 -5.03
C LYS A 208 -17.95 20.48 -3.84
N ASP A 209 -19.05 21.02 -3.30
CA ASP A 209 -19.80 20.41 -2.21
C ASP A 209 -20.49 19.11 -2.65
N ALA A 210 -21.05 19.04 -3.87
CA ALA A 210 -21.61 17.82 -4.42
C ALA A 210 -20.53 16.72 -4.58
N ARG A 211 -19.40 17.05 -5.18
CA ARG A 211 -18.24 16.14 -5.35
C ARG A 211 -17.69 15.67 -4.00
N ARG A 212 -17.63 16.55 -3.01
CA ARG A 212 -17.23 16.21 -1.63
C ARG A 212 -18.16 15.17 -1.01
N GLN A 213 -19.47 15.31 -1.21
CA GLN A 213 -20.44 14.34 -0.70
C GLN A 213 -20.23 12.95 -1.32
N VAL A 214 -19.95 12.87 -2.62
CA VAL A 214 -19.64 11.60 -3.29
C VAL A 214 -18.38 10.97 -2.68
N LEU A 215 -17.27 11.71 -2.60
CA LEU A 215 -16.02 11.20 -2.04
C LEU A 215 -16.16 10.76 -0.57
N GLN A 216 -16.92 11.53 0.24
CA GLN A 216 -17.19 11.16 1.63
C GLN A 216 -18.03 9.88 1.73
N ALA A 217 -19.00 9.69 0.83
CA ALA A 217 -19.79 8.47 0.77
C ALA A 217 -18.96 7.26 0.38
N GLU A 218 -18.04 7.38 -0.58
CA GLU A 218 -17.09 6.33 -0.97
C GLU A 218 -16.14 5.96 0.17
N LEU A 219 -15.57 6.96 0.87
CA LEU A 219 -14.75 6.73 2.05
C LEU A 219 -15.53 6.03 3.18
N ALA A 220 -16.80 6.38 3.35
CA ALA A 220 -17.67 5.74 4.36
C ALA A 220 -18.10 4.32 3.94
N ALA A 221 -18.17 4.03 2.64
CA ALA A 221 -18.50 2.71 2.12
C ALA A 221 -17.38 1.68 2.32
N LEU A 222 -16.14 2.14 2.45
CA LEU A 222 -14.96 1.31 2.69
C LEU A 222 -14.60 1.24 4.18
N PRO A 223 -13.95 0.16 4.64
CA PRO A 223 -13.32 0.17 5.96
C PRO A 223 -12.18 1.20 6.01
N SER A 224 -11.86 1.68 7.21
CA SER A 224 -10.80 2.70 7.43
C SER A 224 -9.40 2.26 6.96
N SER A 225 -9.22 0.97 6.70
CA SER A 225 -7.97 0.41 6.16
C SER A 225 -7.86 0.49 4.63
N ARG A 226 -8.81 1.10 3.95
CA ARG A 226 -8.81 1.25 2.48
C ARG A 226 -8.94 2.70 2.08
N SER A 227 -8.37 3.01 0.92
CA SER A 227 -8.30 4.35 0.35
C SER A 227 -9.22 4.50 -0.86
N VAL A 228 -9.52 5.75 -1.19
CA VAL A 228 -10.11 6.20 -2.46
C VAL A 228 -9.07 7.06 -3.15
N GLN A 229 -8.88 6.89 -4.45
CA GLN A 229 -7.98 7.72 -5.26
C GLN A 229 -8.80 8.71 -6.09
N VAL A 230 -8.35 9.94 -6.14
CA VAL A 230 -8.94 11.00 -6.95
C VAL A 230 -8.02 11.35 -8.13
N ARG A 231 -8.63 11.88 -9.22
CA ARG A 231 -7.93 12.18 -10.47
C ARG A 231 -6.95 13.35 -10.38
N THR A 232 -7.28 14.38 -9.56
CA THR A 232 -6.45 15.59 -9.41
C THR A 232 -6.19 15.93 -7.96
N MET A 233 -5.10 16.68 -7.70
CA MET A 233 -4.75 17.14 -6.37
C MET A 233 -5.83 18.07 -5.81
N GLN A 234 -6.40 18.92 -6.66
CA GLN A 234 -7.45 19.84 -6.27
C GLN A 234 -8.72 19.12 -5.79
N MET A 235 -9.10 17.97 -6.37
CA MET A 235 -10.24 17.18 -5.87
C MET A 235 -10.09 16.80 -4.39
N LYS A 236 -8.89 16.42 -3.96
CA LYS A 236 -8.61 16.14 -2.56
C LYS A 236 -8.58 17.42 -1.73
N GLN A 237 -7.90 18.46 -2.21
CA GLN A 237 -7.77 19.74 -1.52
C GLN A 237 -9.15 20.40 -1.31
N ASP A 238 -10.01 20.39 -2.32
CA ASP A 238 -11.40 20.89 -2.21
C ASP A 238 -12.23 20.05 -1.23
N ALA A 239 -12.08 18.73 -1.25
CA ALA A 239 -12.79 17.84 -0.34
C ALA A 239 -12.40 18.05 1.12
N LEU A 240 -11.13 18.34 1.38
CA LEU A 240 -10.59 18.60 2.73
C LEU A 240 -10.58 20.08 3.10
N ARG A 241 -10.92 20.97 2.16
CA ARG A 241 -10.84 22.44 2.32
C ARG A 241 -9.43 22.91 2.70
N THR A 242 -8.42 22.31 2.07
CA THR A 242 -7.02 22.70 2.23
C THR A 242 -6.55 23.54 1.05
N PRO A 243 -5.59 24.45 1.25
CA PRO A 243 -5.05 25.25 0.15
C PRO A 243 -4.23 24.38 -0.83
N SER A 244 -4.01 24.90 -2.04
CA SER A 244 -3.05 24.32 -2.98
C SER A 244 -1.61 24.37 -2.43
N GLY A 245 -0.74 23.50 -2.99
CA GLY A 245 0.63 23.35 -2.53
C GLY A 245 0.78 22.48 -1.28
N THR A 246 1.97 22.38 -0.75
CA THR A 246 2.35 21.38 0.26
C THR A 246 1.80 21.63 1.67
N ALA A 247 1.20 22.78 1.94
CA ALA A 247 0.68 23.11 3.28
C ALA A 247 -0.40 22.14 3.76
N GLY A 248 -1.18 21.55 2.83
CA GLY A 248 -2.21 20.56 3.14
C GLY A 248 -1.75 19.09 3.02
N ALA A 249 -0.48 18.84 2.67
CA ALA A 249 0.03 17.50 2.49
C ALA A 249 0.19 16.75 3.83
N LEU A 250 0.04 15.43 3.80
CA LEU A 250 0.18 14.56 4.97
C LEU A 250 1.56 14.65 5.61
N THR A 251 1.54 14.72 6.92
CA THR A 251 2.75 14.53 7.74
C THR A 251 2.94 13.06 8.12
N PRO A 252 4.14 12.64 8.54
CA PRO A 252 4.35 11.28 9.04
C PRO A 252 3.42 10.88 10.19
N ALA A 253 2.97 11.84 11.00
CA ALA A 253 2.07 11.58 12.13
C ALA A 253 0.62 11.31 11.68
N GLN A 254 0.22 11.83 10.53
CA GLN A 254 -1.10 11.61 9.93
C GLN A 254 -1.13 10.39 9.01
N ALA A 255 0.05 9.90 8.61
CA ALA A 255 0.15 8.72 7.76
C ALA A 255 -0.55 7.52 8.40
N HIS A 256 -1.47 6.90 7.67
CA HIS A 256 -2.19 5.68 8.09
C HIS A 256 -3.04 5.82 9.37
N ASP A 257 -3.42 7.04 9.78
CA ASP A 257 -4.26 7.29 10.97
C ASP A 257 -5.75 6.94 10.76
N GLY A 258 -6.15 6.62 9.52
CA GLY A 258 -7.52 6.29 9.13
C GLY A 258 -8.43 7.49 8.90
N SER A 259 -7.90 8.72 9.01
CA SER A 259 -8.62 9.94 8.66
C SER A 259 -8.93 10.01 7.16
N ALA A 260 -9.86 10.89 6.76
CA ALA A 260 -10.13 11.13 5.35
C ALA A 260 -8.86 11.56 4.60
N ALA A 261 -8.03 12.42 5.20
CA ALA A 261 -6.79 12.89 4.59
C ALA A 261 -5.83 11.73 4.26
N SER A 262 -5.62 10.79 5.20
CA SER A 262 -4.72 9.66 5.02
C SER A 262 -5.28 8.54 4.12
N ARG A 263 -6.55 8.64 3.72
CA ARG A 263 -7.25 7.65 2.91
C ARG A 263 -7.58 8.14 1.49
N ILE A 264 -7.22 9.35 1.12
CA ILE A 264 -7.42 9.86 -0.24
C ILE A 264 -6.06 9.85 -0.94
N GLY A 265 -5.91 8.97 -1.93
CA GLY A 265 -4.77 8.88 -2.83
C GLY A 265 -5.05 9.51 -4.19
N HIS A 266 -4.22 9.23 -5.17
CA HIS A 266 -4.31 9.84 -6.50
C HIS A 266 -4.16 8.79 -7.60
N HIS A 267 -4.83 9.01 -8.75
CA HIS A 267 -4.56 8.31 -9.98
C HIS A 267 -4.39 9.32 -11.11
N ASN A 268 -3.44 9.07 -12.00
CA ASN A 268 -3.11 9.94 -13.13
C ASN A 268 -3.37 9.15 -14.41
N ASP A 269 -4.48 9.43 -15.07
CA ASP A 269 -4.91 8.65 -16.24
C ASP A 269 -4.36 9.24 -17.57
N CYS A 270 -3.41 10.20 -17.49
CA CYS A 270 -2.65 10.70 -18.63
C CYS A 270 -1.20 11.03 -18.25
N PHE A 271 -0.59 10.17 -17.47
CA PHE A 271 0.79 10.33 -16.99
C PHE A 271 1.76 10.57 -18.15
N LEU A 272 2.54 11.65 -18.06
CA LEU A 272 3.59 12.11 -19.01
C LEU A 272 3.07 12.70 -20.33
N ALA A 273 1.77 12.81 -20.55
CA ALA A 273 1.18 13.14 -21.85
C ALA A 273 1.38 14.62 -22.26
N SER A 274 1.48 15.52 -21.28
CA SER A 274 1.68 16.97 -21.47
C SER A 274 2.32 17.56 -20.21
N PRO A 275 2.69 18.84 -20.14
CA PRO A 275 3.20 19.45 -18.92
C PRO A 275 2.29 19.30 -17.70
N ASP A 276 0.99 19.32 -17.91
CA ASP A 276 -0.07 19.20 -16.89
C ASP A 276 -0.73 17.81 -16.83
N ASP A 277 -0.22 16.83 -17.60
CA ASP A 277 -0.78 15.49 -17.74
C ASP A 277 -2.27 15.51 -18.12
N PHE A 278 -2.59 16.30 -19.15
CA PHE A 278 -3.94 16.53 -19.66
C PHE A 278 -4.94 16.77 -18.54
N GLY A 279 -4.65 17.77 -17.67
CA GLY A 279 -5.52 18.19 -16.58
C GLY A 279 -5.42 17.36 -15.31
N THR A 280 -4.29 16.69 -15.04
CA THR A 280 -3.99 16.13 -13.72
C THR A 280 -3.46 17.20 -12.79
N PHE A 281 -2.56 18.06 -13.27
CA PHE A 281 -2.02 19.20 -12.53
C PHE A 281 -2.72 20.47 -13.00
N LEU A 282 -3.48 21.12 -12.10
CA LEU A 282 -4.37 22.22 -12.46
C LEU A 282 -3.95 23.58 -11.86
N SER A 283 -3.02 23.56 -10.91
CA SER A 283 -2.55 24.80 -10.25
C SER A 283 -1.62 25.61 -11.15
N ASP A 284 -1.63 26.91 -10.97
CA ASP A 284 -0.67 27.82 -11.58
C ASP A 284 0.18 28.49 -10.47
N PRO A 285 1.50 28.19 -10.42
CA PRO A 285 2.25 27.28 -11.29
C PRO A 285 1.94 25.80 -10.99
N LEU A 286 2.13 24.92 -12.01
CA LEU A 286 1.92 23.46 -11.90
C LEU A 286 2.71 22.82 -10.77
N SER A 287 3.84 23.43 -10.39
CA SER A 287 4.68 22.95 -9.28
C SER A 287 3.95 22.87 -7.94
N LEU A 288 2.89 23.65 -7.72
CA LEU A 288 2.09 23.57 -6.51
C LEU A 288 1.45 22.18 -6.36
N ASP A 289 0.89 21.63 -7.44
CA ASP A 289 0.30 20.29 -7.45
C ASP A 289 1.39 19.21 -7.47
N GLN A 290 2.45 19.41 -8.24
CA GLN A 290 3.54 18.45 -8.37
C GLN A 290 4.31 18.25 -7.06
N ASP A 291 4.58 19.33 -6.31
CA ASP A 291 5.25 19.26 -5.02
C ASP A 291 4.32 18.71 -3.93
N TYR A 292 3.02 19.05 -4.01
CA TYR A 292 2.01 18.43 -3.16
C TYR A 292 1.97 16.91 -3.37
N LEU A 293 1.86 16.44 -4.61
CA LEU A 293 1.84 15.02 -4.92
C LEU A 293 3.12 14.31 -4.45
N ALA A 294 4.29 14.92 -4.64
CA ALA A 294 5.56 14.34 -4.19
C ALA A 294 5.66 14.19 -2.67
N ALA A 295 5.06 15.10 -1.90
CA ALA A 295 5.00 15.01 -0.44
C ALA A 295 3.98 13.98 0.04
N GLU A 296 2.81 13.99 -0.57
CA GLU A 296 1.61 13.23 -0.21
C GLU A 296 1.73 11.74 -0.52
N SER A 297 2.26 11.42 -1.70
CA SER A 297 2.38 10.06 -2.25
C SER A 297 3.25 9.11 -1.45
N ARG A 298 4.02 9.61 -0.50
CA ARG A 298 4.75 8.79 0.47
C ARG A 298 3.84 7.92 1.33
N TYR A 299 2.57 8.31 1.47
CA TYR A 299 1.65 7.75 2.47
C TYR A 299 0.33 7.27 1.88
N VAL A 300 0.03 7.62 0.64
CA VAL A 300 -1.20 7.25 -0.07
C VAL A 300 -0.87 6.60 -1.40
N PRO A 301 -1.76 5.75 -1.95
CA PRO A 301 -1.52 5.14 -3.26
C PRO A 301 -1.48 6.19 -4.38
N VAL A 302 -0.53 6.00 -5.29
CA VAL A 302 -0.49 6.68 -6.59
C VAL A 302 -0.36 5.61 -7.67
N GLY A 303 -1.13 5.77 -8.74
CA GLY A 303 -1.09 4.93 -9.93
C GLY A 303 -1.76 5.64 -11.10
N GLY A 304 -2.12 4.90 -12.12
CA GLY A 304 -2.78 5.44 -13.30
C GLY A 304 -2.29 4.81 -14.59
N GLU A 305 -2.31 5.59 -15.66
CA GLU A 305 -1.93 5.15 -16.99
C GLU A 305 -1.29 6.28 -17.80
N THR A 306 -0.52 5.92 -18.83
CA THR A 306 -0.07 6.86 -19.86
C THR A 306 -1.16 7.04 -20.91
N CYS A 307 -1.20 8.16 -21.66
CA CYS A 307 -2.23 8.33 -22.68
C CYS A 307 -1.72 8.88 -24.04
N ALA A 308 -0.56 9.52 -24.08
CA ALA A 308 0.03 10.01 -25.32
C ALA A 308 1.55 10.05 -25.26
N VAL A 309 2.18 9.82 -26.43
CA VAL A 309 3.62 10.00 -26.57
C VAL A 309 3.95 11.50 -26.52
N ASN A 310 4.89 11.86 -25.66
CA ASN A 310 5.34 13.22 -25.41
C ASN A 310 6.85 13.22 -25.10
N ALA A 311 7.65 12.85 -26.11
CA ALA A 311 9.12 12.80 -25.96
C ALA A 311 9.72 14.19 -25.70
N PRO A 312 10.77 14.33 -24.86
CA PRO A 312 11.45 13.24 -24.14
C PRO A 312 10.80 12.87 -22.80
N ARG A 313 9.72 13.57 -22.36
CA ARG A 313 9.12 13.38 -21.04
C ARG A 313 8.50 11.98 -20.89
N SER A 314 7.87 11.45 -21.93
CA SER A 314 7.27 10.10 -21.91
C SER A 314 8.29 8.98 -22.09
N GLU A 315 9.58 9.26 -22.37
CA GLU A 315 10.62 8.25 -22.46
C GLU A 315 11.04 7.74 -21.08
N TYR A 316 11.59 6.52 -21.03
CA TYR A 316 11.82 5.82 -19.77
C TYR A 316 12.70 6.56 -18.76
N PRO A 317 13.79 7.26 -19.12
CA PRO A 317 14.59 8.01 -18.15
C PRO A 317 13.78 9.06 -17.37
N SER A 318 12.94 9.82 -18.07
CA SER A 318 12.04 10.81 -17.44
C SER A 318 10.89 10.13 -16.69
N ALA A 319 10.26 9.14 -17.31
CA ALA A 319 9.17 8.37 -16.71
C ALA A 319 9.61 7.73 -15.38
N SER A 320 10.77 7.08 -15.33
CA SER A 320 11.28 6.44 -14.11
C SER A 320 11.58 7.44 -13.01
N ALA A 321 12.13 8.62 -13.37
CA ALA A 321 12.41 9.69 -12.41
C ALA A 321 11.11 10.27 -11.81
N GLU A 322 10.06 10.47 -12.63
CA GLU A 322 8.78 10.96 -12.16
C GLU A 322 8.01 9.89 -11.35
N MET A 323 8.03 8.62 -11.77
CA MET A 323 7.45 7.53 -10.98
C MET A 323 8.13 7.40 -9.61
N ALA A 324 9.44 7.58 -9.55
CA ALA A 324 10.17 7.60 -8.27
C ALA A 324 9.82 8.84 -7.43
N LYS A 325 9.72 10.03 -8.04
CA LYS A 325 9.35 11.29 -7.36
C LYS A 325 7.98 11.22 -6.74
N TYR A 326 7.01 10.64 -7.46
CA TYR A 326 5.61 10.56 -7.04
C TYR A 326 5.22 9.21 -6.42
N HIS A 327 6.20 8.38 -6.06
CA HIS A 327 6.01 7.11 -5.36
C HIS A 327 4.94 6.21 -6.00
N TYR A 328 5.02 6.02 -7.31
CA TYR A 328 4.04 5.21 -8.05
C TYR A 328 3.98 3.79 -7.50
N SER A 329 2.80 3.37 -7.14
CA SER A 329 2.52 2.03 -6.63
C SER A 329 2.19 1.06 -7.75
N TYR A 330 1.53 1.54 -8.83
CA TYR A 330 1.12 0.73 -9.96
C TYR A 330 0.97 1.58 -11.24
N LEU A 331 0.95 0.91 -12.41
CA LEU A 331 0.74 1.53 -13.70
C LEU A 331 0.08 0.54 -14.67
N ASN A 332 -0.89 1.03 -15.48
CA ASN A 332 -1.61 0.23 -16.47
C ASN A 332 -0.70 -0.23 -17.61
N LEU A 333 -0.77 -1.53 -17.96
CA LEU A 333 -0.08 -2.13 -19.11
C LEU A 333 -0.85 -2.01 -20.44
N ASP A 334 -2.14 -1.73 -20.38
CA ASP A 334 -3.00 -1.81 -21.57
C ASP A 334 -3.13 -0.47 -22.29
N TYR A 335 -2.75 0.64 -21.64
CA TYR A 335 -2.85 1.98 -22.17
C TYR A 335 -1.78 2.94 -21.56
N ASN A 336 -1.06 3.76 -22.35
CA ASN A 336 -1.00 3.78 -23.81
C ASN A 336 0.17 2.89 -24.29
N LYS A 337 -0.11 1.94 -25.19
CA LYS A 337 0.91 0.96 -25.65
C LYS A 337 2.05 1.59 -26.43
N ASP A 338 1.81 2.70 -27.14
CA ASP A 338 2.88 3.39 -27.89
C ASP A 338 3.88 4.05 -26.91
N VAL A 339 3.40 4.64 -25.81
CA VAL A 339 4.28 5.16 -24.75
C VAL A 339 5.10 4.04 -24.14
N LEU A 340 4.45 2.95 -23.70
CA LEU A 340 5.13 1.82 -23.05
C LEU A 340 6.14 1.15 -23.99
N ALA A 341 5.86 1.10 -25.30
CA ALA A 341 6.79 0.59 -26.30
C ALA A 341 8.10 1.41 -26.37
N THR A 342 8.05 2.74 -26.10
CA THR A 342 9.26 3.58 -26.07
C THR A 342 10.20 3.21 -24.93
N TRP A 343 9.72 2.55 -23.86
CA TRP A 343 10.53 2.15 -22.72
C TRP A 343 11.43 0.94 -22.99
N GLY A 344 11.11 0.15 -24.02
CA GLY A 344 11.84 -1.07 -24.34
C GLY A 344 11.78 -2.14 -23.26
N ALA A 345 12.37 -3.29 -23.52
CA ALA A 345 12.33 -4.43 -22.60
C ALA A 345 12.99 -4.15 -21.23
N ASP A 346 14.12 -3.42 -21.25
CA ASP A 346 14.88 -3.10 -20.05
C ASP A 346 14.10 -2.10 -19.16
N GLY A 347 13.54 -1.04 -19.75
CA GLY A 347 12.73 -0.07 -19.02
C GLY A 347 11.46 -0.70 -18.44
N MET A 348 10.76 -1.52 -19.21
CA MET A 348 9.59 -2.25 -18.73
C MET A 348 9.95 -3.21 -17.57
N THR A 349 11.08 -3.92 -17.67
CA THR A 349 11.55 -4.80 -16.60
C THR A 349 11.94 -4.02 -15.35
N ASP A 350 12.62 -2.90 -15.49
CA ASP A 350 13.02 -2.03 -14.37
C ASP A 350 11.78 -1.43 -13.68
N ALA A 351 10.80 -0.95 -14.44
CA ALA A 351 9.52 -0.48 -13.91
C ALA A 351 8.76 -1.60 -13.16
N ALA A 352 8.67 -2.81 -13.73
CA ALA A 352 8.03 -3.95 -13.08
C ALA A 352 8.67 -4.31 -11.72
N LYS A 353 9.98 -4.12 -11.60
CA LYS A 353 10.71 -4.33 -10.35
C LYS A 353 10.46 -3.21 -9.33
N LYS A 354 10.32 -1.95 -9.76
CA LYS A 354 10.37 -0.76 -8.89
C LYS A 354 9.01 -0.14 -8.59
N LEU A 355 7.99 -0.30 -9.43
CA LEU A 355 6.63 0.13 -9.13
C LEU A 355 6.18 -0.44 -7.79
N GLY A 356 5.74 0.43 -6.88
CA GLY A 356 5.42 0.08 -5.51
C GLY A 356 6.64 -0.28 -4.67
N TYR A 357 6.46 -1.17 -3.72
CA TYR A 357 7.53 -1.61 -2.82
C TYR A 357 8.32 -2.80 -3.38
N ARG A 358 9.60 -2.88 -3.01
CA ARG A 358 10.48 -4.03 -3.28
C ARG A 358 11.34 -4.28 -2.06
N PHE A 359 10.92 -5.19 -1.20
CA PHE A 359 11.66 -5.48 0.03
C PHE A 359 12.77 -6.48 -0.18
N THR A 360 13.99 -6.12 0.26
CA THR A 360 15.16 -6.97 0.23
C THR A 360 15.68 -7.15 1.66
N MET A 361 15.67 -8.38 2.17
CA MET A 361 16.37 -8.68 3.41
C MET A 361 17.87 -8.51 3.19
N THR A 362 18.51 -7.69 4.01
CA THR A 362 19.97 -7.46 3.96
C THR A 362 20.70 -8.39 4.92
N SER A 363 20.16 -8.57 6.13
CA SER A 363 20.72 -9.47 7.13
C SER A 363 19.66 -9.92 8.13
N SER A 364 19.95 -11.04 8.82
CA SER A 364 19.26 -11.40 10.05
C SER A 364 20.25 -11.85 11.12
N THR A 365 19.91 -11.59 12.37
CA THR A 365 20.72 -11.95 13.54
C THR A 365 19.85 -12.70 14.53
N VAL A 366 20.27 -13.92 14.88
CA VAL A 366 19.66 -14.74 15.93
C VAL A 366 20.57 -14.71 17.16
N THR A 367 20.02 -14.30 18.29
CA THR A 367 20.69 -14.36 19.59
C THR A 367 20.08 -15.47 20.42
N THR A 368 20.90 -16.38 20.96
CA THR A 368 20.49 -17.47 21.85
C THR A 368 20.86 -17.11 23.31
N GLY A 369 20.44 -17.93 24.29
CA GLY A 369 20.74 -17.72 25.70
C GLY A 369 19.51 -17.48 26.54
N ARG A 370 19.63 -16.64 27.61
CA ARG A 370 18.50 -16.39 28.54
C ARG A 370 17.37 -15.61 27.92
N THR A 371 17.66 -14.71 26.99
CA THR A 371 16.69 -13.87 26.27
C THR A 371 16.88 -14.06 24.75
N PRO A 372 16.41 -15.19 24.21
CA PRO A 372 16.55 -15.42 22.78
C PRO A 372 15.77 -14.37 21.99
N SER A 373 16.36 -13.91 20.88
CA SER A 373 15.76 -12.89 20.03
C SER A 373 16.18 -13.04 18.57
N VAL A 374 15.40 -12.46 17.67
CA VAL A 374 15.70 -12.34 16.25
C VAL A 374 15.61 -10.88 15.85
N ALA A 375 16.56 -10.44 15.04
CA ALA A 375 16.53 -9.16 14.34
C ALA A 375 16.62 -9.44 12.84
N VAL A 376 15.80 -8.75 12.02
CA VAL A 376 15.84 -8.84 10.57
C VAL A 376 15.92 -7.42 10.00
N SER A 377 16.91 -7.16 9.16
CA SER A 377 17.08 -5.90 8.46
C SER A 377 16.55 -6.03 7.03
N VAL A 378 15.64 -5.15 6.66
CA VAL A 378 14.96 -5.14 5.35
C VAL A 378 15.10 -3.75 4.74
N ARG A 379 15.52 -3.68 3.48
CA ARG A 379 15.57 -2.46 2.68
C ARG A 379 14.42 -2.44 1.68
N ASN A 380 13.83 -1.27 1.45
CA ASN A 380 12.87 -1.08 0.37
C ASN A 380 13.57 -0.49 -0.85
N ASP A 381 13.68 -1.26 -1.92
CA ASP A 381 14.32 -0.91 -3.19
C ASP A 381 13.31 -0.49 -4.25
N GLY A 382 12.02 -0.42 -3.92
CA GLY A 382 10.96 0.07 -4.79
C GLY A 382 10.78 1.59 -4.71
N TRP A 383 9.82 2.11 -5.49
CA TRP A 383 9.51 3.56 -5.54
C TRP A 383 8.50 3.99 -4.48
N ALA A 384 7.72 3.08 -3.91
CA ALA A 384 6.72 3.38 -2.88
C ALA A 384 6.85 2.46 -1.66
N ALA A 385 6.19 2.81 -0.56
CA ALA A 385 5.85 1.88 0.52
C ALA A 385 4.51 1.20 0.23
N PRO A 386 4.17 0.06 0.86
CA PRO A 386 2.80 -0.44 0.82
C PRO A 386 1.83 0.62 1.37
N TYR A 387 0.81 0.97 0.61
CA TYR A 387 -0.18 1.97 1.03
C TYR A 387 -1.25 1.41 1.97
N ASN A 388 -1.40 0.09 2.03
CA ASN A 388 -2.22 -0.59 3.04
C ASN A 388 -1.35 -1.21 4.12
N SER A 389 -1.89 -1.31 5.35
CA SER A 389 -1.22 -1.97 6.48
C SER A 389 -0.72 -3.37 6.10
N ARG A 390 0.49 -3.69 6.54
CA ARG A 390 1.12 -5.01 6.35
C ARG A 390 1.78 -5.45 7.65
N PRO A 391 1.12 -6.36 8.40
CA PRO A 391 1.67 -6.84 9.66
C PRO A 391 2.96 -7.60 9.43
N VAL A 392 3.89 -7.43 10.36
CA VAL A 392 5.17 -8.11 10.38
C VAL A 392 5.15 -9.21 11.43
N GLN A 393 5.56 -10.41 11.05
CA GLN A 393 5.54 -11.58 11.94
C GLN A 393 6.82 -12.40 11.76
N LEU A 394 7.28 -13.02 12.84
CA LEU A 394 8.19 -14.16 12.74
C LEU A 394 7.38 -15.45 12.81
N VAL A 395 7.64 -16.35 11.90
CA VAL A 395 7.07 -17.71 11.91
C VAL A 395 8.18 -18.68 12.27
N LEU A 396 7.93 -19.46 13.31
CA LEU A 396 8.87 -20.46 13.81
C LEU A 396 8.26 -21.86 13.70
N THR A 397 9.06 -22.81 13.22
CA THR A 397 8.63 -24.21 13.08
C THR A 397 9.71 -25.17 13.56
N ASP A 398 9.29 -26.27 14.21
CA ASP A 398 10.18 -27.38 14.58
C ASP A 398 9.92 -28.64 13.73
N GLY A 399 9.18 -28.47 12.62
CA GLY A 399 8.73 -29.55 11.75
C GLY A 399 7.33 -30.10 12.10
N HIS A 400 6.90 -29.99 13.33
CA HIS A 400 5.58 -30.44 13.82
C HIS A 400 4.70 -29.28 14.29
N ARG A 401 5.29 -28.33 14.99
CA ARG A 401 4.59 -27.17 15.56
C ARG A 401 4.93 -25.92 14.76
N ARG A 402 3.95 -25.03 14.63
CA ARG A 402 4.13 -23.68 14.07
C ARG A 402 3.71 -22.65 15.13
N VAL A 403 4.60 -21.68 15.38
CA VAL A 403 4.34 -20.57 16.30
C VAL A 403 4.52 -19.27 15.52
N THR A 404 3.58 -18.36 15.63
CA THR A 404 3.67 -17.03 15.05
C THR A 404 3.91 -16.00 16.15
N VAL A 405 4.97 -15.23 16.03
CA VAL A 405 5.34 -14.15 16.94
C VAL A 405 5.11 -12.82 16.22
N PRO A 406 4.10 -12.03 16.63
CA PRO A 406 3.89 -10.71 16.05
C PRO A 406 5.05 -9.78 16.38
N VAL A 407 5.44 -8.96 15.43
CA VAL A 407 6.44 -7.90 15.60
C VAL A 407 5.70 -6.57 15.67
N ARG A 408 6.10 -5.68 16.58
CA ARG A 408 5.53 -4.32 16.65
C ARG A 408 6.10 -3.46 15.52
N ALA A 409 5.67 -3.76 14.31
CA ALA A 409 6.03 -3.04 13.10
C ALA A 409 4.91 -3.23 12.06
N ASP A 410 4.77 -2.25 11.17
CA ASP A 410 3.93 -2.32 9.99
C ASP A 410 4.79 -1.96 8.78
N ALA A 411 4.79 -2.82 7.76
CA ALA A 411 5.65 -2.61 6.60
C ALA A 411 5.17 -1.43 5.71
N SER A 412 3.97 -0.89 5.91
CA SER A 412 3.51 0.34 5.25
C SER A 412 4.35 1.58 5.63
N SER A 413 5.08 1.50 6.74
CA SER A 413 6.02 2.55 7.17
C SER A 413 7.43 2.44 6.53
N TRP A 414 7.70 1.37 5.76
CA TRP A 414 9.04 1.09 5.21
C TRP A 414 9.25 1.86 3.90
N GLN A 415 9.67 3.11 4.03
CA GLN A 415 9.83 4.05 2.93
C GLN A 415 10.94 3.65 1.94
N PRO A 416 10.84 4.04 0.65
CA PRO A 416 11.86 3.82 -0.38
C PRO A 416 13.26 4.24 0.06
N GLY A 417 14.26 3.44 -0.31
CA GLY A 417 15.67 3.69 -0.01
C GLY A 417 16.06 3.51 1.46
N ARG A 418 15.12 3.15 2.35
CA ARG A 418 15.38 2.99 3.79
C ARG A 418 15.58 1.52 4.16
N THR A 419 16.51 1.30 5.09
CA THR A 419 16.67 0.00 5.77
C THR A 419 16.03 0.09 7.15
N VAL A 420 15.14 -0.84 7.45
CA VAL A 420 14.48 -0.98 8.73
C VAL A 420 14.93 -2.29 9.38
N THR A 421 15.22 -2.27 10.67
CA THR A 421 15.53 -3.48 11.44
C THR A 421 14.38 -3.78 12.40
N VAL A 422 13.67 -4.88 12.15
CA VAL A 422 12.64 -5.39 13.04
C VAL A 422 13.24 -6.37 14.04
N ARG A 423 12.72 -6.38 15.28
CA ARG A 423 13.21 -7.21 16.38
C ARG A 423 12.05 -7.88 17.10
N ALA A 424 12.24 -9.15 17.45
CA ALA A 424 11.31 -9.85 18.31
C ALA A 424 12.03 -10.65 19.40
N SER A 425 11.47 -10.62 20.61
CA SER A 425 11.88 -11.50 21.70
C SER A 425 11.24 -12.88 21.51
N LEU A 426 12.00 -13.91 21.72
CA LEU A 426 11.57 -15.30 21.65
C LEU A 426 11.50 -15.95 23.03
N ALA A 427 11.53 -15.16 24.12
CA ALA A 427 11.58 -15.63 25.49
C ALA A 427 10.36 -16.47 25.89
N HIS A 428 9.24 -16.33 25.20
CA HIS A 428 7.99 -17.04 25.49
C HIS A 428 7.77 -18.32 24.66
N LEU A 429 8.74 -18.65 23.77
CA LEU A 429 8.63 -19.87 22.98
C LEU A 429 8.77 -21.13 23.84
N PRO A 430 8.05 -22.20 23.48
CA PRO A 430 8.28 -23.52 24.06
C PRO A 430 9.71 -24.00 23.82
N LYS A 431 10.20 -24.85 24.75
CA LYS A 431 11.49 -25.53 24.60
C LYS A 431 11.54 -26.28 23.28
N GLY A 432 12.65 -26.10 22.54
CA GLY A 432 12.82 -26.75 21.24
C GLY A 432 13.87 -26.06 20.36
N ARG A 433 14.07 -26.64 19.20
CA ARG A 433 14.87 -26.08 18.10
C ARG A 433 13.88 -25.58 17.03
N TRP A 434 13.97 -24.33 16.66
CA TRP A 434 13.01 -23.67 15.80
C TRP A 434 13.70 -23.06 14.59
N ASP A 435 13.26 -23.43 13.39
CA ASP A 435 13.62 -22.72 12.16
C ASP A 435 12.80 -21.43 12.08
N VAL A 436 13.43 -20.36 11.61
CA VAL A 436 12.88 -19.00 11.66
C VAL A 436 12.62 -18.47 10.25
N ALA A 437 11.46 -17.84 10.06
CA ALA A 437 11.10 -17.14 8.84
C ALA A 437 10.46 -15.78 9.16
N LEU A 438 10.62 -14.82 8.24
CA LEU A 438 9.90 -13.55 8.22
C LEU A 438 8.61 -13.74 7.41
N ALA A 439 7.46 -13.35 7.96
CA ALA A 439 6.19 -13.32 7.27
C ALA A 439 5.63 -11.89 7.20
N LEU A 440 5.11 -11.54 6.05
CA LEU A 440 4.43 -10.28 5.74
C LEU A 440 3.06 -10.60 5.12
N PRO A 441 2.11 -11.17 5.88
CA PRO A 441 0.83 -11.62 5.36
C PRO A 441 -0.11 -10.45 5.04
N ALA A 442 -1.23 -10.74 4.37
CA ALA A 442 -2.35 -9.82 4.32
C ALA A 442 -2.93 -9.62 5.72
N PRO A 443 -3.44 -8.41 6.07
CA PRO A 443 -4.06 -8.17 7.36
C PRO A 443 -5.45 -8.82 7.49
N GLU A 444 -6.14 -9.04 6.37
CA GLU A 444 -7.50 -9.61 6.33
C GLU A 444 -7.44 -11.12 6.54
N ARG A 445 -8.22 -11.61 7.53
CA ARG A 445 -8.24 -13.04 7.91
C ARG A 445 -8.65 -13.97 6.78
N SER A 446 -9.51 -13.52 5.88
CA SER A 446 -10.01 -14.29 4.72
C SER A 446 -8.91 -14.74 3.78
N VAL A 447 -7.83 -13.95 3.65
CA VAL A 447 -6.71 -14.19 2.73
C VAL A 447 -5.34 -14.27 3.43
N ALA A 448 -5.26 -14.08 4.74
CA ALA A 448 -4.00 -14.04 5.50
C ALA A 448 -3.19 -15.34 5.40
N SER A 449 -3.85 -16.48 5.20
CA SER A 449 -3.20 -17.79 5.01
C SER A 449 -2.91 -18.12 3.54
N ASN A 450 -3.38 -17.30 2.60
CA ASN A 450 -3.13 -17.52 1.18
C ASN A 450 -1.77 -16.88 0.79
N PRO A 451 -0.76 -17.68 0.37
CA PRO A 451 0.55 -17.19 0.00
C PRO A 451 0.53 -16.16 -1.14
N ALA A 452 -0.50 -16.17 -1.98
CA ALA A 452 -0.65 -15.22 -3.07
C ALA A 452 -0.81 -13.76 -2.59
N PHE A 453 -1.28 -13.57 -1.36
CA PHE A 453 -1.46 -12.26 -0.72
C PHE A 453 -0.37 -11.95 0.31
N ALA A 454 0.63 -12.82 0.48
CA ALA A 454 1.80 -12.54 1.31
C ALA A 454 2.91 -11.88 0.50
N ILE A 455 3.77 -11.10 1.17
CA ILE A 455 4.89 -10.42 0.52
C ILE A 455 6.13 -11.33 0.53
N GLN A 456 6.63 -11.64 -0.66
CA GLN A 456 7.93 -12.23 -0.90
C GLN A 456 9.01 -11.14 -0.91
N THR A 457 10.11 -11.35 -0.20
CA THR A 457 11.28 -10.47 -0.31
C THR A 457 12.08 -10.79 -1.57
N ALA A 458 12.73 -9.77 -2.14
CA ALA A 458 13.57 -9.88 -3.33
C ALA A 458 14.93 -10.49 -2.99
N ASN A 459 14.92 -11.73 -2.50
CA ASN A 459 16.11 -12.49 -2.14
C ASN A 459 16.12 -13.88 -2.81
N THR A 460 17.29 -14.34 -3.21
CA THR A 460 17.46 -15.66 -3.80
C THR A 460 17.31 -16.73 -2.74
N GLY A 461 16.47 -17.76 -3.00
CA GLY A 461 16.37 -18.98 -2.21
C GLY A 461 15.69 -18.85 -0.84
N THR A 462 15.08 -17.69 -0.52
CA THR A 462 14.43 -17.47 0.79
C THR A 462 12.94 -17.76 0.79
N TRP A 463 12.25 -17.65 -0.34
CA TRP A 463 10.79 -17.77 -0.41
C TRP A 463 10.29 -19.22 -0.28
N ASP A 464 9.37 -19.43 0.63
CA ASP A 464 8.57 -20.65 0.74
C ASP A 464 7.16 -20.36 0.22
N ALA A 465 6.93 -20.72 -1.06
CA ALA A 465 5.67 -20.44 -1.74
C ALA A 465 4.46 -21.16 -1.12
N ARG A 466 4.69 -22.33 -0.45
CA ARG A 466 3.61 -23.07 0.19
C ARG A 466 3.19 -22.44 1.53
N ALA A 467 4.17 -21.95 2.28
CA ALA A 467 3.95 -21.38 3.60
C ALA A 467 3.69 -19.86 3.58
N GLY A 468 3.99 -19.17 2.46
CA GLY A 468 3.89 -17.71 2.33
C GLY A 468 4.87 -16.97 3.23
N VAL A 469 6.10 -17.48 3.39
CA VAL A 469 7.11 -16.90 4.30
C VAL A 469 8.48 -16.80 3.67
N ASN A 470 9.30 -15.89 4.18
CA ASN A 470 10.69 -15.69 3.78
C ASN A 470 11.60 -16.36 4.81
N ARG A 471 12.20 -17.51 4.46
CA ARG A 471 13.07 -18.29 5.35
C ARG A 471 14.35 -17.53 5.64
N LEU A 472 14.75 -17.49 6.92
CA LEU A 472 16.02 -16.84 7.33
C LEU A 472 17.22 -17.79 7.21
N GLY A 473 17.01 -19.08 7.00
CA GLY A 473 18.10 -20.07 6.98
C GLY A 473 18.80 -20.23 8.34
N GLN A 474 18.15 -19.79 9.41
CA GLN A 474 18.67 -19.81 10.77
C GLN A 474 17.74 -20.55 11.71
N THR A 475 18.33 -21.13 12.76
CA THR A 475 17.59 -21.79 13.83
C THR A 475 17.88 -21.13 15.19
N VAL A 476 16.85 -21.08 16.03
CA VAL A 476 16.97 -20.71 17.43
C VAL A 476 16.73 -21.91 18.34
N VAL A 477 17.56 -22.05 19.39
CA VAL A 477 17.39 -23.10 20.42
C VAL A 477 16.89 -22.46 21.68
N VAL A 478 15.65 -22.81 22.08
CA VAL A 478 15.03 -22.42 23.34
C VAL A 478 15.18 -23.58 24.33
N ARG A 479 15.82 -23.32 25.47
CA ARG A 479 16.26 -24.38 26.44
C ARG A 479 15.57 -24.27 27.80
N ARG A 480 14.55 -23.46 27.95
CA ARG A 480 13.84 -23.32 29.22
C ARG A 480 12.86 -24.44 29.46
#